data_9f74f4da0b476b6bcdf58f88d0a47d28
#
_entry.id   9f74f4da0b476b6bcdf58f88d0a47d28
#
_cell.length_a   1.000
_cell.length_b   1.000
_cell.length_c   1.000
_cell.angle_alpha   90.00
_cell.angle_beta   90.00
_cell.angle_gamma   90.00
#
_symmetry.space_group_name_H-M   'P 1'
#
loop_
_entity.id
_entity.type
_entity.pdbx_description
1 polymer ?
#
loop_
_entity_poly.entity_id
_entity_poly.type
_entity_poly.pdbx_seq_one_letter_code
_entity_poly.pdbx_strand_id
1 'polypeptide(L)'
;MQALTEAGFLAALIPEEFGGSGLSLSAAAAILEEIHASGCNGAACHAQMYVMGTVLRHGSEAQKRTYLPDIAAGKTRLQAFGVTEPTSGTDTSSIRTVARREGDHYVVNGQKIWTSRAEYSDLMLLLARTTPRDQVAKRTDGLSVFILDMRAAKDNGLTIRPIRTMMNHSTTEVFFENVRVPAENLVGEEGKGFRYVLSGMNAERILIAAECVGDAKWLIEKATTYAKERQVFGRPIGQNQGIQFPIARAYANMRAAELMVKEAVRRYEAGEDCGAEANMAKMLAADASNEAANACIQTHGGFGFAEEYDIERKFRETRLYQLAPISTNLILSYLSEHVLGMPRSY
;
A
#
# COMPACT_ATOMS: atom_id res chain seq x y z
N MET A 1 -10.93 -11.59 -6.31
CA MET A 1 -9.57 -12.18 -6.29
C MET A 1 -9.33 -13.20 -7.38
N GLN A 2 -10.17 -14.24 -7.52
CA GLN A 2 -9.97 -15.28 -8.54
C GLN A 2 -9.89 -14.67 -9.95
N ALA A 3 -10.82 -13.85 -10.36
CA ALA A 3 -10.80 -13.18 -11.68
C ALA A 3 -9.53 -12.35 -11.93
N LEU A 4 -9.02 -11.63 -10.92
CA LEU A 4 -7.78 -10.87 -11.03
C LEU A 4 -6.55 -11.79 -11.15
N THR A 5 -6.57 -12.95 -10.47
CA THR A 5 -5.52 -13.96 -10.57
C THR A 5 -5.53 -14.58 -11.98
N GLU A 6 -6.70 -15.00 -12.47
CA GLU A 6 -6.87 -15.61 -13.81
C GLU A 6 -6.51 -14.65 -14.93
N ALA A 7 -6.76 -13.35 -14.75
CA ALA A 7 -6.34 -12.30 -15.67
C ALA A 7 -4.83 -11.96 -15.59
N GLY A 8 -4.08 -12.57 -14.67
CA GLY A 8 -2.63 -12.34 -14.49
C GLY A 8 -2.26 -11.04 -13.79
N PHE A 9 -3.23 -10.25 -13.30
CA PHE A 9 -2.97 -8.93 -12.73
C PHE A 9 -2.16 -8.98 -11.43
N LEU A 10 -2.28 -10.05 -10.64
CA LEU A 10 -1.48 -10.23 -9.44
C LEU A 10 -0.02 -10.62 -9.73
N ALA A 11 0.28 -11.07 -10.93
CA ALA A 11 1.59 -11.45 -11.42
C ALA A 11 2.19 -10.43 -12.40
N ALA A 12 1.57 -9.27 -12.56
CA ALA A 12 1.93 -8.26 -13.57
C ALA A 12 3.42 -7.87 -13.52
N LEU A 13 3.98 -7.67 -12.33
CA LEU A 13 5.38 -7.27 -12.12
C LEU A 13 6.38 -8.44 -12.05
N ILE A 14 5.92 -9.68 -12.01
CA ILE A 14 6.80 -10.86 -11.99
C ILE A 14 7.37 -11.06 -13.40
N PRO A 15 8.70 -11.24 -13.55
CA PRO A 15 9.30 -11.54 -14.83
C PRO A 15 8.73 -12.81 -15.48
N GLU A 16 8.72 -12.86 -16.81
CA GLU A 16 8.21 -14.00 -17.60
C GLU A 16 8.93 -15.31 -17.27
N GLU A 17 10.24 -15.26 -16.97
CA GLU A 17 11.03 -16.42 -16.58
C GLU A 17 10.54 -17.10 -15.29
N PHE A 18 9.75 -16.40 -14.46
CA PHE A 18 9.08 -16.93 -13.27
C PHE A 18 7.57 -17.08 -13.45
N GLY A 19 7.07 -17.02 -14.68
CA GLY A 19 5.66 -17.25 -15.00
C GLY A 19 4.74 -16.02 -14.84
N GLY A 20 5.31 -14.84 -14.66
CA GLY A 20 4.56 -13.58 -14.63
C GLY A 20 4.44 -12.93 -16.01
N SER A 21 3.98 -11.67 -16.04
CA SER A 21 3.79 -10.91 -17.26
C SER A 21 4.94 -9.94 -17.58
N GLY A 22 5.89 -9.74 -16.66
CA GLY A 22 7.05 -8.87 -16.84
C GLY A 22 6.71 -7.41 -17.13
N LEU A 23 5.51 -6.95 -16.70
CA LEU A 23 5.03 -5.61 -16.98
C LEU A 23 5.72 -4.56 -16.11
N SER A 24 5.72 -3.34 -16.61
CA SER A 24 6.29 -2.18 -15.94
C SER A 24 5.43 -1.64 -14.79
N LEU A 25 5.97 -0.69 -14.02
CA LEU A 25 5.23 -0.01 -12.95
C LEU A 25 4.04 0.79 -13.50
N SER A 26 4.16 1.37 -14.71
CA SER A 26 3.06 2.08 -15.36
C SER A 26 1.86 1.18 -15.64
N ALA A 27 2.10 -0.06 -16.07
CA ALA A 27 1.03 -1.04 -16.26
C ALA A 27 0.38 -1.45 -14.93
N ALA A 28 1.18 -1.68 -13.89
CA ALA A 28 0.67 -1.98 -12.55
C ALA A 28 -0.17 -0.81 -11.98
N ALA A 29 0.28 0.42 -12.16
CA ALA A 29 -0.46 1.63 -11.78
C ALA A 29 -1.79 1.73 -12.54
N ALA A 30 -1.79 1.51 -13.86
CA ALA A 30 -3.00 1.52 -14.68
C ALA A 30 -4.01 0.43 -14.25
N ILE A 31 -3.54 -0.78 -13.93
CA ILE A 31 -4.39 -1.86 -13.41
C ILE A 31 -5.09 -1.41 -12.12
N LEU A 32 -4.36 -0.84 -11.18
CA LEU A 32 -4.93 -0.40 -9.90
C LEU A 32 -5.88 0.78 -10.08
N GLU A 33 -5.50 1.75 -10.90
CA GLU A 33 -6.36 2.90 -11.23
C GLU A 33 -7.70 2.43 -11.82
N GLU A 34 -7.69 1.50 -12.77
CA GLU A 34 -8.91 0.98 -13.41
C GLU A 34 -9.78 0.18 -12.43
N ILE A 35 -9.17 -0.66 -11.58
CA ILE A 35 -9.92 -1.38 -10.52
C ILE A 35 -10.68 -0.38 -9.64
N HIS A 36 -10.03 0.71 -9.22
CA HIS A 36 -10.64 1.72 -8.37
C HIS A 36 -11.64 2.60 -9.12
N ALA A 37 -11.38 2.95 -10.37
CA ALA A 37 -12.29 3.68 -11.24
C ALA A 37 -13.57 2.89 -11.57
N SER A 38 -13.52 1.55 -11.54
CA SER A 38 -14.70 0.69 -11.64
C SER A 38 -15.55 0.63 -10.36
N GLY A 39 -15.15 1.30 -9.29
CA GLY A 39 -15.81 1.26 -7.98
C GLY A 39 -15.36 0.12 -7.08
N CYS A 40 -14.50 -0.77 -7.55
CA CYS A 40 -13.94 -1.86 -6.75
C CYS A 40 -12.81 -1.38 -5.83
N ASN A 41 -12.28 -2.29 -5.00
CA ASN A 41 -11.13 -2.06 -4.14
C ASN A 41 -9.96 -2.95 -4.56
N GLY A 42 -8.83 -2.35 -4.95
CA GLY A 42 -7.64 -3.02 -5.45
C GLY A 42 -6.65 -3.48 -4.36
N ALA A 43 -6.93 -3.26 -3.08
CA ALA A 43 -5.96 -3.44 -1.99
C ALA A 43 -5.26 -4.81 -1.97
N ALA A 44 -5.94 -5.89 -2.38
CA ALA A 44 -5.34 -7.22 -2.43
C ALA A 44 -4.35 -7.39 -3.60
N CYS A 45 -4.63 -6.73 -4.73
CA CYS A 45 -3.73 -6.68 -5.89
C CYS A 45 -2.52 -5.82 -5.56
N HIS A 46 -2.75 -4.62 -5.06
CA HIS A 46 -1.70 -3.70 -4.60
C HIS A 46 -0.78 -4.36 -3.57
N ALA A 47 -1.34 -4.98 -2.52
CA ALA A 47 -0.55 -5.60 -1.47
C ALA A 47 0.46 -6.61 -2.05
N GLN A 48 0.05 -7.45 -3.00
CA GLN A 48 0.97 -8.39 -3.64
C GLN A 48 2.01 -7.69 -4.51
N MET A 49 1.63 -6.65 -5.26
CA MET A 49 2.54 -5.90 -6.14
C MET A 49 3.69 -5.25 -5.37
N TYR A 50 3.41 -4.53 -4.27
CA TYR A 50 4.48 -3.81 -3.57
C TYR A 50 5.29 -4.71 -2.63
N VAL A 51 4.64 -5.66 -1.93
CA VAL A 51 5.34 -6.58 -1.01
C VAL A 51 6.31 -7.46 -1.79
N MET A 52 5.86 -8.01 -2.90
CA MET A 52 6.69 -8.81 -3.79
C MET A 52 7.86 -8.02 -4.39
N GLY A 53 7.72 -6.73 -4.61
CA GLY A 53 8.76 -5.87 -5.14
C GLY A 53 10.08 -5.92 -4.35
N THR A 54 10.04 -6.18 -3.05
CA THR A 54 11.26 -6.39 -2.25
C THR A 54 11.95 -7.71 -2.60
N VAL A 55 11.21 -8.78 -2.81
CA VAL A 55 11.75 -10.09 -3.24
C VAL A 55 12.33 -9.98 -4.65
N LEU A 56 11.63 -9.32 -5.56
CA LEU A 56 12.10 -9.11 -6.94
C LEU A 56 13.45 -8.38 -7.00
N ARG A 57 13.64 -7.35 -6.15
CA ARG A 57 14.88 -6.55 -6.16
C ARG A 57 16.01 -7.13 -5.33
N HIS A 58 15.71 -7.76 -4.20
CA HIS A 58 16.72 -8.13 -3.19
C HIS A 58 16.71 -9.60 -2.82
N GLY A 59 15.75 -10.38 -3.27
CA GLY A 59 15.74 -11.83 -3.09
C GLY A 59 16.87 -12.49 -3.88
N SER A 60 17.42 -13.57 -3.33
CA SER A 60 18.37 -14.41 -4.04
C SER A 60 17.70 -15.12 -5.21
N GLU A 61 18.46 -15.59 -6.20
CA GLU A 61 17.92 -16.35 -7.32
C GLU A 61 17.20 -17.64 -6.84
N ALA A 62 17.72 -18.27 -5.77
CA ALA A 62 17.07 -19.42 -5.14
C ALA A 62 15.70 -19.04 -4.58
N GLN A 63 15.59 -17.92 -3.84
CA GLN A 63 14.31 -17.45 -3.32
C GLN A 63 13.32 -17.09 -4.44
N LYS A 64 13.78 -16.39 -5.48
CA LYS A 64 12.93 -16.06 -6.64
C LYS A 64 12.38 -17.32 -7.31
N ARG A 65 13.24 -18.30 -7.58
CA ARG A 65 12.83 -19.59 -8.18
C ARG A 65 11.90 -20.41 -7.29
N THR A 66 12.04 -20.31 -5.98
CA THR A 66 11.20 -21.00 -5.00
C THR A 66 9.81 -20.39 -4.90
N TYR A 67 9.72 -19.05 -4.83
CA TYR A 67 8.46 -18.39 -4.47
C TYR A 67 7.70 -17.79 -5.65
N LEU A 68 8.39 -17.17 -6.62
CA LEU A 68 7.72 -16.39 -7.66
C LEU A 68 6.83 -17.23 -8.60
N PRO A 69 7.18 -18.46 -9.01
CA PRO A 69 6.31 -19.24 -9.90
C PRO A 69 4.95 -19.57 -9.27
N ASP A 70 4.92 -19.95 -8.00
CA ASP A 70 3.67 -20.25 -7.30
C ASP A 70 2.87 -18.99 -6.99
N ILE A 71 3.53 -17.86 -6.76
CA ILE A 71 2.86 -16.55 -6.65
C ILE A 71 2.25 -16.16 -8.00
N ALA A 72 2.98 -16.31 -9.12
CA ALA A 72 2.49 -16.01 -10.45
C ALA A 72 1.29 -16.87 -10.83
N ALA A 73 1.34 -18.17 -10.50
CA ALA A 73 0.24 -19.11 -10.74
C ALA A 73 -0.97 -18.91 -9.78
N GLY A 74 -0.89 -17.98 -8.84
CA GLY A 74 -1.95 -17.73 -7.85
C GLY A 74 -2.12 -18.84 -6.79
N LYS A 75 -1.18 -19.77 -6.70
CA LYS A 75 -1.17 -20.85 -5.70
C LYS A 75 -0.73 -20.38 -4.33
N THR A 76 0.14 -19.37 -4.30
CA THR A 76 0.71 -18.77 -3.09
C THR A 76 0.50 -17.26 -3.10
N ARG A 77 0.11 -16.69 -1.97
CA ARG A 77 -0.12 -15.26 -1.81
C ARG A 77 0.91 -14.63 -0.89
N LEU A 78 1.63 -13.63 -1.39
CA LEU A 78 2.52 -12.77 -0.62
C LEU A 78 1.90 -11.37 -0.52
N GLN A 79 0.99 -11.17 0.44
CA GLN A 79 0.23 -9.94 0.61
C GLN A 79 0.40 -9.31 1.99
N ALA A 80 1.00 -10.02 2.94
CA ALA A 80 1.22 -9.53 4.28
C ALA A 80 2.60 -8.86 4.40
N PHE A 81 2.60 -7.63 4.96
CA PHE A 81 3.82 -6.86 5.22
C PHE A 81 3.92 -6.52 6.72
N GLY A 82 4.76 -7.24 7.44
CA GLY A 82 4.93 -7.12 8.87
C GLY A 82 6.03 -6.12 9.24
N VAL A 83 5.69 -4.83 9.35
CA VAL A 83 6.65 -3.74 9.67
C VAL A 83 6.25 -3.02 10.94
N THR A 84 5.09 -2.40 10.95
CA THR A 84 4.59 -1.52 12.02
C THR A 84 4.34 -2.30 13.32
N GLU A 85 4.70 -1.68 14.44
CA GLU A 85 4.44 -2.21 15.80
C GLU A 85 3.57 -1.24 16.62
N PRO A 86 2.93 -1.68 17.71
CA PRO A 86 2.06 -0.81 18.51
C PRO A 86 2.75 0.46 19.01
N THR A 87 4.06 0.42 19.19
CA THR A 87 4.87 1.55 19.70
C THR A 87 5.76 2.18 18.63
N SER A 88 5.72 1.70 17.38
CA SER A 88 6.64 2.10 16.31
C SER A 88 5.93 2.13 14.96
N GLY A 89 5.21 3.22 14.68
CA GLY A 89 4.60 3.49 13.38
C GLY A 89 5.55 4.28 12.48
N THR A 90 5.51 5.61 12.58
CA THR A 90 6.36 6.53 11.80
C THR A 90 7.86 6.29 12.04
N ASP A 91 8.27 6.06 13.28
CA ASP A 91 9.65 5.70 13.63
C ASP A 91 9.89 4.18 13.49
N THR A 92 9.92 3.69 12.27
CA THR A 92 10.19 2.27 11.94
C THR A 92 11.57 1.81 12.48
N SER A 93 12.52 2.72 12.72
CA SER A 93 13.83 2.38 13.27
C SER A 93 13.76 1.89 14.72
N SER A 94 12.66 2.11 15.41
CA SER A 94 12.44 1.75 16.82
C SER A 94 11.67 0.43 17.02
N ILE A 95 11.47 -0.37 15.98
CA ILE A 95 10.82 -1.68 16.10
C ILE A 95 11.57 -2.61 17.06
N ARG A 96 10.80 -3.43 17.78
CA ARG A 96 11.27 -4.30 18.86
C ARG A 96 11.13 -5.80 18.55
N THR A 97 10.37 -6.19 17.53
CA THR A 97 10.33 -7.58 17.07
C THR A 97 11.75 -8.05 16.76
N VAL A 98 12.20 -9.10 17.42
CA VAL A 98 13.55 -9.64 17.28
C VAL A 98 13.56 -10.92 16.46
N ALA A 99 14.64 -11.15 15.72
CA ALA A 99 14.92 -12.42 15.05
C ALA A 99 16.35 -12.85 15.45
N ARG A 100 16.45 -13.81 16.35
CA ARG A 100 17.73 -14.33 16.84
C ARG A 100 18.15 -15.55 16.02
N ARG A 101 19.36 -15.54 15.49
CA ARG A 101 19.90 -16.67 14.75
C ARG A 101 20.24 -17.83 15.68
N GLU A 102 19.75 -19.01 15.37
CA GLU A 102 20.03 -20.27 16.05
C GLU A 102 20.34 -21.35 14.99
N GLY A 103 21.62 -21.47 14.66
CA GLY A 103 22.09 -22.41 13.63
C GLY A 103 21.58 -22.08 12.24
N ASP A 104 20.72 -22.95 11.69
CA ASP A 104 20.17 -22.89 10.35
C ASP A 104 18.84 -22.10 10.24
N HIS A 105 18.39 -21.49 11.35
CA HIS A 105 17.15 -20.72 11.38
C HIS A 105 17.25 -19.48 12.28
N TYR A 106 16.23 -18.62 12.20
CA TYR A 106 16.00 -17.53 13.13
C TYR A 106 14.77 -17.82 13.99
N VAL A 107 14.85 -17.49 15.26
CA VAL A 107 13.72 -17.52 16.20
C VAL A 107 13.19 -16.12 16.35
N VAL A 108 11.91 -15.92 15.95
CA VAL A 108 11.25 -14.61 15.93
C VAL A 108 10.33 -14.48 17.12
N ASN A 109 10.46 -13.35 17.84
CA ASN A 109 9.60 -12.96 18.94
C ASN A 109 9.20 -11.48 18.81
N GLY A 110 7.92 -11.18 19.01
CA GLY A 110 7.40 -9.81 18.96
C GLY A 110 5.96 -9.71 18.48
N GLN A 111 5.60 -8.50 18.03
CA GLN A 111 4.26 -8.20 17.57
C GLN A 111 4.30 -7.20 16.42
N LYS A 112 3.43 -7.42 15.44
CA LYS A 112 3.13 -6.45 14.37
C LYS A 112 1.67 -6.04 14.43
N ILE A 113 1.37 -4.83 14.02
CA ILE A 113 0.01 -4.26 13.98
C ILE A 113 -0.23 -3.58 12.65
N TRP A 114 -1.49 -3.40 12.30
CA TRP A 114 -1.94 -2.84 11.02
C TRP A 114 -1.47 -3.65 9.81
N THR A 115 -1.19 -4.94 10.01
CA THR A 115 -0.80 -5.84 8.93
C THR A 115 -2.05 -6.21 8.14
N SER A 116 -2.15 -5.67 6.94
CA SER A 116 -3.27 -5.98 6.05
C SER A 116 -3.12 -7.38 5.47
N ARG A 117 -4.25 -8.08 5.32
CA ARG A 117 -4.39 -9.35 4.61
C ARG A 117 -3.61 -10.55 5.18
N ALA A 118 -3.11 -10.48 6.40
CA ALA A 118 -2.39 -11.61 7.00
C ALA A 118 -3.26 -12.87 7.10
N GLU A 119 -4.56 -12.75 7.31
CA GLU A 119 -5.49 -13.91 7.35
C GLU A 119 -5.60 -14.64 6.01
N TYR A 120 -5.31 -13.96 4.89
CA TYR A 120 -5.48 -14.45 3.53
C TYR A 120 -4.16 -14.60 2.77
N SER A 121 -3.04 -14.43 3.45
CA SER A 121 -1.69 -14.52 2.89
C SER A 121 -1.03 -15.82 3.33
N ASP A 122 -0.34 -16.46 2.40
CA ASP A 122 0.45 -17.66 2.70
C ASP A 122 1.84 -17.29 3.20
N LEU A 123 2.37 -16.19 2.69
CA LEU A 123 3.68 -15.65 2.99
C LEU A 123 3.56 -14.23 3.56
N MET A 124 4.50 -13.87 4.44
CA MET A 124 4.67 -12.52 4.95
C MET A 124 6.10 -12.04 4.67
N LEU A 125 6.23 -10.80 4.22
CA LEU A 125 7.50 -10.09 4.28
C LEU A 125 7.62 -9.45 5.66
N LEU A 126 8.55 -9.93 6.49
CA LEU A 126 8.70 -9.54 7.88
C LEU A 126 9.97 -8.73 8.09
N LEU A 127 9.86 -7.51 8.62
CA LEU A 127 10.99 -6.73 9.13
C LEU A 127 11.17 -6.98 10.62
N ALA A 128 12.33 -7.48 11.01
CA ALA A 128 12.68 -7.76 12.41
C ALA A 128 14.12 -7.33 12.72
N ARG A 129 14.41 -7.18 14.01
CA ARG A 129 15.73 -6.79 14.48
C ARG A 129 16.60 -8.04 14.71
N THR A 130 17.71 -8.13 13.99
CA THR A 130 18.71 -9.20 14.14
C THR A 130 19.89 -8.79 15.00
N THR A 131 20.24 -7.49 15.01
CA THR A 131 21.30 -6.94 15.89
C THR A 131 20.68 -5.98 16.90
N PRO A 132 20.96 -6.13 18.20
CA PRO A 132 20.47 -5.23 19.24
C PRO A 132 20.75 -3.75 18.92
N ARG A 133 19.83 -2.88 19.35
CA ARG A 133 19.86 -1.46 19.03
C ARG A 133 21.12 -0.74 19.56
N ASP A 134 21.61 -1.16 20.70
CA ASP A 134 22.81 -0.66 21.39
C ASP A 134 24.12 -1.13 20.75
N GLN A 135 24.06 -2.10 19.83
CA GLN A 135 25.22 -2.66 19.13
C GLN A 135 25.38 -2.14 17.69
N VAL A 136 24.54 -1.20 17.25
CA VAL A 136 24.61 -0.62 15.91
C VAL A 136 24.84 0.89 15.96
N ALA A 137 25.62 1.41 15.00
CA ALA A 137 25.93 2.83 14.90
C ALA A 137 24.71 3.67 14.48
N LYS A 138 23.95 3.19 13.49
CA LYS A 138 22.74 3.85 12.98
C LYS A 138 21.50 3.10 13.45
N ARG A 139 20.45 3.85 13.79
CA ARG A 139 19.15 3.25 14.22
C ARG A 139 18.54 2.29 13.22
N THR A 140 18.79 2.50 11.95
CA THR A 140 18.29 1.69 10.83
C THR A 140 19.10 0.44 10.56
N ASP A 141 20.32 0.33 11.11
CA ASP A 141 21.14 -0.86 10.98
C ASP A 141 20.64 -1.96 11.94
N GLY A 142 21.00 -3.22 11.63
CA GLY A 142 20.57 -4.37 12.43
C GLY A 142 19.12 -4.77 12.26
N LEU A 143 18.42 -4.22 11.27
CA LEU A 143 17.10 -4.65 10.83
C LEU A 143 17.23 -5.54 9.60
N SER A 144 16.52 -6.67 9.60
CA SER A 144 16.57 -7.67 8.51
C SER A 144 15.18 -7.98 8.02
N VAL A 145 15.09 -8.37 6.74
CA VAL A 145 13.83 -8.76 6.10
C VAL A 145 13.82 -10.26 5.86
N PHE A 146 12.70 -10.89 6.16
CA PHE A 146 12.50 -12.33 6.00
C PHE A 146 11.25 -12.64 5.18
N ILE A 147 11.29 -13.70 4.40
CA ILE A 147 10.09 -14.35 3.84
C ILE A 147 9.63 -15.37 4.88
N LEU A 148 8.55 -15.10 5.58
CA LEU A 148 7.94 -16.01 6.54
C LEU A 148 6.84 -16.82 5.88
N ASP A 149 6.94 -18.15 5.88
CA ASP A 149 5.82 -19.02 5.54
C ASP A 149 4.84 -19.08 6.72
N MET A 150 3.70 -18.39 6.55
CA MET A 150 2.70 -18.27 7.60
C MET A 150 1.90 -19.56 7.79
N ARG A 151 1.82 -20.41 6.77
CA ARG A 151 1.15 -21.72 6.84
C ARG A 151 1.88 -22.65 7.82
N ALA A 152 3.21 -22.71 7.70
CA ALA A 152 4.05 -23.48 8.61
C ALA A 152 4.11 -22.88 10.03
N ALA A 153 3.98 -21.57 10.15
CA ALA A 153 4.09 -20.84 11.42
C ALA A 153 2.78 -20.81 12.23
N LYS A 154 1.62 -20.96 11.58
CA LYS A 154 0.30 -20.78 12.20
C LYS A 154 0.05 -21.67 13.42
N ASP A 155 0.54 -22.90 13.40
CA ASP A 155 0.44 -23.86 14.51
C ASP A 155 1.73 -23.88 15.36
N ASN A 156 2.71 -23.02 15.06
CA ASN A 156 4.04 -22.96 15.64
C ASN A 156 4.40 -21.54 16.09
N GLY A 157 3.55 -20.93 16.93
CA GLY A 157 3.83 -19.67 17.59
C GLY A 157 3.37 -18.43 16.84
N LEU A 158 2.75 -18.52 15.66
CA LEU A 158 2.14 -17.39 14.97
C LEU A 158 0.67 -17.28 15.33
N THR A 159 0.27 -16.12 15.89
CA THR A 159 -1.13 -15.81 16.15
C THR A 159 -1.55 -14.57 15.38
N ILE A 160 -2.67 -14.65 14.66
CA ILE A 160 -3.24 -13.55 13.89
C ILE A 160 -4.58 -13.18 14.52
N ARG A 161 -4.77 -11.89 14.83
CA ARG A 161 -6.02 -11.36 15.40
C ARG A 161 -6.55 -10.24 14.51
N PRO A 162 -7.79 -10.34 14.00
CA PRO A 162 -8.39 -9.27 13.21
C PRO A 162 -8.65 -8.02 14.05
N ILE A 163 -8.43 -6.85 13.43
CA ILE A 163 -8.78 -5.54 13.96
C ILE A 163 -9.97 -5.01 13.17
N ARG A 164 -11.07 -4.69 13.85
CA ARG A 164 -12.22 -4.03 13.21
C ARG A 164 -11.89 -2.57 12.98
N THR A 165 -11.95 -2.14 11.72
CA THR A 165 -11.66 -0.75 11.31
C THR A 165 -12.87 -0.14 10.62
N MET A 166 -12.87 1.19 10.43
CA MET A 166 -13.92 1.87 9.66
C MET A 166 -13.92 1.48 8.17
N MET A 167 -12.84 0.90 7.70
CA MET A 167 -12.67 0.41 6.34
C MET A 167 -12.76 -1.11 6.35
N ASN A 168 -13.44 -1.69 5.37
CA ASN A 168 -13.63 -3.13 5.24
C ASN A 168 -12.37 -3.80 4.64
N HIS A 169 -11.27 -3.70 5.36
CA HIS A 169 -9.95 -4.15 4.97
C HIS A 169 -9.47 -5.15 6.01
N SER A 170 -9.04 -6.33 5.61
CA SER A 170 -8.54 -7.34 6.55
C SER A 170 -7.27 -6.85 7.24
N THR A 171 -7.46 -6.07 8.29
CA THR A 171 -6.40 -5.50 9.12
C THR A 171 -6.21 -6.36 10.35
N THR A 172 -4.97 -6.64 10.72
CA THR A 172 -4.68 -7.58 11.81
C THR A 172 -3.56 -7.09 12.74
N GLU A 173 -3.56 -7.63 13.94
CA GLU A 173 -2.40 -7.82 14.80
C GLU A 173 -1.79 -9.20 14.53
N VAL A 174 -0.47 -9.28 14.55
CA VAL A 174 0.26 -10.52 14.34
C VAL A 174 1.27 -10.69 15.47
N PHE A 175 1.17 -11.78 16.20
CA PHE A 175 2.05 -12.10 17.32
C PHE A 175 2.97 -13.24 16.93
N PHE A 176 4.23 -13.12 17.34
CA PHE A 176 5.27 -14.11 17.11
C PHE A 176 5.81 -14.59 18.47
N GLU A 177 5.66 -15.88 18.76
CA GLU A 177 6.14 -16.52 19.96
C GLU A 177 7.02 -17.70 19.57
N ASN A 178 8.32 -17.48 19.57
CA ASN A 178 9.35 -18.46 19.14
C ASN A 178 9.11 -19.01 17.72
N VAL A 179 8.62 -18.18 16.80
CA VAL A 179 8.40 -18.59 15.40
C VAL A 179 9.74 -18.85 14.72
N ARG A 180 9.89 -20.04 14.14
CA ARG A 180 11.11 -20.44 13.43
C ARG A 180 11.04 -20.05 11.96
N VAL A 181 12.05 -19.33 11.48
CA VAL A 181 12.21 -18.94 10.08
C VAL A 181 13.54 -19.49 9.56
N PRO A 182 13.56 -20.31 8.51
CA PRO A 182 14.80 -20.82 7.92
C PRO A 182 15.78 -19.68 7.58
N ALA A 183 17.07 -19.87 7.80
CA ALA A 183 18.08 -18.84 7.51
C ALA A 183 18.14 -18.47 6.03
N GLU A 184 17.82 -19.40 5.14
CA GLU A 184 17.71 -19.18 3.70
C GLU A 184 16.58 -18.22 3.30
N ASN A 185 15.61 -17.97 4.19
CA ASN A 185 14.52 -17.02 3.99
C ASN A 185 14.89 -15.57 4.36
N LEU A 186 16.11 -15.31 4.80
CA LEU A 186 16.64 -13.97 4.93
C LEU A 186 16.78 -13.33 3.53
N VAL A 187 16.16 -12.18 3.32
CA VAL A 187 16.23 -11.45 2.05
C VAL A 187 17.44 -10.53 2.04
N GLY A 188 18.35 -10.73 1.12
CA GLY A 188 19.58 -9.95 1.01
C GLY A 188 20.55 -10.19 2.18
N GLU A 189 21.19 -9.12 2.67
CA GLU A 189 22.18 -9.17 3.75
C GLU A 189 21.54 -8.91 5.12
N GLU A 190 22.00 -9.63 6.13
CA GLU A 190 21.58 -9.41 7.51
C GLU A 190 21.92 -7.97 7.97
N GLY A 191 21.00 -7.33 8.66
CA GLY A 191 21.14 -5.97 9.16
C GLY A 191 20.90 -4.86 8.13
N LYS A 192 20.62 -5.18 6.85
CA LYS A 192 20.37 -4.20 5.77
C LYS A 192 18.89 -4.11 5.37
N GLY A 193 18.00 -4.78 6.04
CA GLY A 193 16.59 -4.91 5.70
C GLY A 193 15.83 -3.59 5.61
N PHE A 194 16.17 -2.59 6.44
CA PHE A 194 15.55 -1.27 6.36
C PHE A 194 15.79 -0.60 4.99
N ARG A 195 17.00 -0.70 4.45
CA ARG A 195 17.34 -0.19 3.12
C ARG A 195 16.52 -0.89 2.02
N TYR A 196 16.30 -2.20 2.17
CA TYR A 196 15.55 -2.98 1.19
C TYR A 196 14.07 -2.59 1.19
N VAL A 197 13.48 -2.37 2.37
CA VAL A 197 12.12 -1.84 2.49
C VAL A 197 12.02 -0.46 1.85
N LEU A 198 12.93 0.46 2.16
CA LEU A 198 12.92 1.82 1.62
C LEU A 198 13.00 1.86 0.09
N SER A 199 13.78 0.96 -0.53
CA SER A 199 13.91 0.91 -1.99
C SER A 199 12.58 0.61 -2.72
N GLY A 200 11.62 -0.01 -2.03
CA GLY A 200 10.27 -0.30 -2.52
C GLY A 200 9.26 0.82 -2.34
N MET A 201 9.57 1.77 -1.45
CA MET A 201 8.58 2.76 -1.00
C MET A 201 8.13 3.75 -2.09
N ASN A 202 8.98 4.07 -3.07
CA ASN A 202 8.58 4.96 -4.15
C ASN A 202 7.55 4.28 -5.07
N ALA A 203 7.78 3.01 -5.42
CA ALA A 203 6.81 2.23 -6.19
C ALA A 203 5.47 2.11 -5.44
N GLU A 204 5.51 1.81 -4.13
CA GLU A 204 4.31 1.73 -3.30
C GLU A 204 3.52 3.05 -3.29
N ARG A 205 4.19 4.20 -3.12
CA ARG A 205 3.55 5.52 -3.16
C ARG A 205 2.90 5.81 -4.49
N ILE A 206 3.55 5.45 -5.59
CA ILE A 206 3.03 5.61 -6.95
C ILE A 206 1.79 4.74 -7.15
N LEU A 207 1.81 3.49 -6.73
CA LEU A 207 0.67 2.56 -6.84
C LEU A 207 -0.54 3.05 -6.01
N ILE A 208 -0.33 3.47 -4.77
CA ILE A 208 -1.38 4.09 -3.94
C ILE A 208 -1.93 5.36 -4.57
N ALA A 209 -1.08 6.19 -5.16
CA ALA A 209 -1.53 7.40 -5.84
C ALA A 209 -2.43 7.08 -7.05
N ALA A 210 -2.12 6.03 -7.80
CA ALA A 210 -2.96 5.55 -8.90
C ALA A 210 -4.33 5.05 -8.40
N GLU A 211 -4.38 4.31 -7.28
CA GLU A 211 -5.64 3.91 -6.63
C GLU A 211 -6.49 5.13 -6.27
N CYS A 212 -5.88 6.15 -5.64
CA CYS A 212 -6.56 7.38 -5.26
C CYS A 212 -7.13 8.13 -6.48
N VAL A 213 -6.39 8.19 -7.60
CA VAL A 213 -6.89 8.78 -8.85
C VAL A 213 -8.10 8.01 -9.36
N GLY A 214 -8.06 6.67 -9.35
CA GLY A 214 -9.19 5.81 -9.73
C GLY A 214 -10.41 6.06 -8.85
N ASP A 215 -10.24 6.11 -7.53
CA ASP A 215 -11.33 6.43 -6.59
C ASP A 215 -11.93 7.81 -6.86
N ALA A 216 -11.11 8.83 -7.09
CA ALA A 216 -11.58 10.17 -7.41
C ALA A 216 -12.39 10.19 -8.71
N LYS A 217 -11.97 9.48 -9.75
CA LYS A 217 -12.70 9.35 -11.01
C LYS A 217 -14.10 8.78 -10.79
N TRP A 218 -14.20 7.66 -10.07
CA TRP A 218 -15.48 7.03 -9.77
C TRP A 218 -16.41 7.95 -8.96
N LEU A 219 -15.88 8.58 -7.92
CA LEU A 219 -16.66 9.48 -7.05
C LEU A 219 -17.19 10.71 -7.80
N ILE A 220 -16.36 11.31 -8.67
CA ILE A 220 -16.73 12.45 -9.49
C ILE A 220 -17.81 12.06 -10.51
N GLU A 221 -17.69 10.89 -11.13
CA GLU A 221 -18.71 10.36 -12.05
C GLU A 221 -20.03 10.15 -11.34
N LYS A 222 -20.04 9.47 -10.18
CA LYS A 222 -21.25 9.27 -9.37
C LYS A 222 -21.89 10.58 -8.95
N ALA A 223 -21.13 11.53 -8.45
CA ALA A 223 -21.62 12.85 -8.06
C ALA A 223 -22.25 13.61 -9.25
N THR A 224 -21.56 13.57 -10.40
CA THR A 224 -22.02 14.26 -11.61
C THR A 224 -23.30 13.66 -12.16
N THR A 225 -23.40 12.33 -12.23
CA THR A 225 -24.59 11.62 -12.69
C THR A 225 -25.77 11.93 -11.78
N TYR A 226 -25.61 11.76 -10.47
CA TYR A 226 -26.66 12.07 -9.52
C TYR A 226 -27.10 13.55 -9.58
N ALA A 227 -26.16 14.48 -9.71
CA ALA A 227 -26.46 15.90 -9.80
C ALA A 227 -27.29 16.27 -11.05
N LYS A 228 -27.12 15.54 -12.17
CA LYS A 228 -27.91 15.72 -13.40
C LYS A 228 -29.32 15.17 -13.30
N GLU A 229 -29.50 14.07 -12.57
CA GLU A 229 -30.76 13.30 -12.52
C GLU A 229 -31.65 13.75 -11.34
N ARG A 230 -31.05 14.01 -10.17
CA ARG A 230 -31.82 14.37 -8.97
C ARG A 230 -32.47 15.72 -9.11
N GLN A 231 -33.80 15.73 -9.01
CA GLN A 231 -34.58 16.98 -9.06
C GLN A 231 -35.03 17.40 -7.66
N VAL A 232 -34.89 18.70 -7.39
CA VAL A 232 -35.36 19.38 -6.18
C VAL A 232 -35.89 20.77 -6.61
N PHE A 233 -37.04 21.13 -6.11
CA PHE A 233 -37.74 22.36 -6.55
C PHE A 233 -37.94 22.45 -8.07
N GLY A 234 -38.29 21.30 -8.72
CA GLY A 234 -38.62 21.22 -10.14
C GLY A 234 -37.43 21.34 -11.11
N ARG A 235 -36.18 21.25 -10.64
CA ARG A 235 -34.99 21.30 -11.50
C ARG A 235 -33.88 20.36 -10.98
N PRO A 236 -32.96 19.93 -11.85
CA PRO A 236 -31.78 19.18 -11.42
C PRO A 236 -30.94 19.95 -10.41
N ILE A 237 -30.46 19.27 -9.35
CA ILE A 237 -29.61 19.90 -8.34
C ILE A 237 -28.28 20.39 -8.92
N GLY A 238 -27.81 19.79 -10.02
CA GLY A 238 -26.64 20.20 -10.77
C GLY A 238 -26.72 21.62 -11.39
N GLN A 239 -27.89 22.27 -11.36
CA GLN A 239 -28.03 23.67 -11.73
C GLN A 239 -27.61 24.65 -10.61
N ASN A 240 -27.25 24.14 -9.42
CA ASN A 240 -26.81 24.97 -8.31
C ASN A 240 -25.28 25.03 -8.25
N GLN A 241 -24.70 26.22 -8.17
CA GLN A 241 -23.24 26.42 -8.04
C GLN A 241 -22.67 25.73 -6.80
N GLY A 242 -23.45 25.66 -5.69
CA GLY A 242 -23.08 24.92 -4.49
C GLY A 242 -22.88 23.41 -4.68
N ILE A 243 -23.40 22.84 -5.77
CA ILE A 243 -23.17 21.45 -6.20
C ILE A 243 -22.10 21.38 -7.28
N GLN A 244 -22.14 22.28 -8.27
CA GLN A 244 -21.22 22.27 -9.41
C GLN A 244 -19.76 22.55 -8.98
N PHE A 245 -19.54 23.57 -8.15
CA PHE A 245 -18.18 24.05 -7.86
C PHE A 245 -17.35 23.04 -7.03
N PRO A 246 -17.88 22.38 -6.00
CA PRO A 246 -17.14 21.31 -5.31
C PRO A 246 -16.74 20.17 -6.24
N ILE A 247 -17.65 19.69 -7.11
CA ILE A 247 -17.36 18.63 -8.08
C ILE A 247 -16.30 19.09 -9.09
N ALA A 248 -16.43 20.30 -9.64
CA ALA A 248 -15.48 20.83 -10.61
C ALA A 248 -14.08 21.03 -9.99
N ARG A 249 -14.00 21.46 -8.73
CA ARG A 249 -12.73 21.60 -7.99
C ARG A 249 -12.08 20.24 -7.76
N ALA A 250 -12.85 19.25 -7.27
CA ALA A 250 -12.37 17.89 -7.09
C ALA A 250 -11.84 17.30 -8.39
N TYR A 251 -12.53 17.55 -9.52
CA TYR A 251 -12.05 17.14 -10.84
C TYR A 251 -10.72 17.79 -11.21
N ALA A 252 -10.57 19.10 -11.02
CA ALA A 252 -9.32 19.81 -11.34
C ALA A 252 -8.15 19.28 -10.51
N ASN A 253 -8.36 19.09 -9.20
CA ASN A 253 -7.35 18.57 -8.28
C ASN A 253 -6.98 17.12 -8.61
N MET A 254 -7.95 16.27 -8.94
CA MET A 254 -7.71 14.90 -9.40
C MET A 254 -6.85 14.90 -10.69
N ARG A 255 -7.14 15.78 -11.65
CA ARG A 255 -6.34 15.88 -12.90
C ARG A 255 -4.91 16.32 -12.62
N ALA A 256 -4.68 17.27 -11.69
CA ALA A 256 -3.35 17.68 -11.29
C ALA A 256 -2.58 16.53 -10.61
N ALA A 257 -3.25 15.78 -9.72
CA ALA A 257 -2.68 14.60 -9.07
C ALA A 257 -2.32 13.51 -10.09
N GLU A 258 -3.19 13.22 -11.07
CA GLU A 258 -2.94 12.25 -12.14
C GLU A 258 -1.68 12.61 -12.96
N LEU A 259 -1.47 13.88 -13.27
CA LEU A 259 -0.26 14.34 -13.96
C LEU A 259 1.00 14.10 -13.13
N MET A 260 0.93 14.33 -11.82
CA MET A 260 2.04 14.06 -10.91
C MET A 260 2.32 12.55 -10.79
N VAL A 261 1.28 11.70 -10.79
CA VAL A 261 1.45 10.23 -10.82
C VAL A 261 2.19 9.82 -12.08
N LYS A 262 1.79 10.33 -13.24
CA LYS A 262 2.44 10.04 -14.52
C LYS A 262 3.91 10.47 -14.53
N GLU A 263 4.24 11.64 -13.99
CA GLU A 263 5.63 12.08 -13.89
C GLU A 263 6.45 11.20 -12.91
N ALA A 264 5.89 10.83 -11.77
CA ALA A 264 6.55 9.92 -10.84
C ALA A 264 6.83 8.54 -11.46
N VAL A 265 5.87 7.98 -12.21
CA VAL A 265 6.03 6.72 -12.97
C VAL A 265 7.14 6.86 -14.01
N ARG A 266 7.10 7.91 -14.83
CA ARG A 266 8.10 8.17 -15.88
C ARG A 266 9.51 8.19 -15.32
N ARG A 267 9.73 8.93 -14.24
CA ARG A 267 11.05 9.01 -13.57
C ARG A 267 11.48 7.67 -13.01
N TYR A 268 10.57 6.97 -12.34
CA TYR A 268 10.87 5.66 -11.77
C TYR A 268 11.32 4.66 -12.83
N GLU A 269 10.61 4.60 -13.98
CA GLU A 269 10.95 3.69 -15.09
C GLU A 269 12.22 4.10 -15.84
N ALA A 270 12.54 5.39 -15.86
CA ALA A 270 13.80 5.90 -16.39
C ALA A 270 15.00 5.65 -15.45
N GLY A 271 14.78 5.14 -14.23
CA GLY A 271 15.83 4.97 -13.22
C GLY A 271 16.31 6.29 -12.63
N GLU A 272 15.57 7.38 -12.81
CA GLU A 272 15.84 8.69 -12.22
C GLU A 272 15.46 8.72 -10.73
N ASP A 273 16.04 9.65 -9.95
CA ASP A 273 15.53 9.93 -8.61
C ASP A 273 14.09 10.48 -8.72
N CYS A 274 13.17 9.78 -8.07
CA CYS A 274 11.75 10.10 -8.09
C CYS A 274 11.15 10.25 -6.68
N GLY A 275 12.01 10.38 -5.67
CA GLY A 275 11.53 10.45 -4.28
C GLY A 275 10.60 11.61 -4.02
N ALA A 276 10.88 12.78 -4.57
CA ALA A 276 10.05 13.96 -4.45
C ALA A 276 8.68 13.78 -5.16
N GLU A 277 8.72 13.33 -6.42
CA GLU A 277 7.54 13.13 -7.25
C GLU A 277 6.62 12.04 -6.69
N ALA A 278 7.18 10.91 -6.22
CA ALA A 278 6.41 9.84 -5.61
C ALA A 278 5.70 10.30 -4.32
N ASN A 279 6.37 11.10 -3.50
CA ASN A 279 5.76 11.71 -2.32
C ASN A 279 4.66 12.70 -2.67
N MET A 280 4.92 13.61 -3.63
CA MET A 280 3.93 14.59 -4.09
C MET A 280 2.73 13.89 -4.74
N ALA A 281 2.95 12.91 -5.60
CA ALA A 281 1.90 12.14 -6.24
C ALA A 281 0.97 11.50 -5.23
N LYS A 282 1.54 10.81 -4.21
CA LYS A 282 0.77 10.17 -3.15
C LYS A 282 -0.04 11.18 -2.33
N MET A 283 0.54 12.30 -1.93
CA MET A 283 -0.13 13.32 -1.15
C MET A 283 -1.28 13.96 -1.93
N LEU A 284 -0.99 14.46 -3.15
CA LEU A 284 -1.98 15.13 -3.98
C LEU A 284 -3.13 14.21 -4.37
N ALA A 285 -2.84 12.95 -4.71
CA ALA A 285 -3.88 11.99 -5.08
C ALA A 285 -4.75 11.58 -3.87
N ALA A 286 -4.15 11.39 -2.69
CA ALA A 286 -4.88 11.10 -1.47
C ALA A 286 -5.82 12.26 -1.08
N ASP A 287 -5.36 13.50 -1.18
CA ASP A 287 -6.16 14.69 -0.89
C ASP A 287 -7.28 14.87 -1.92
N ALA A 288 -6.98 14.70 -3.22
CA ALA A 288 -7.98 14.80 -4.29
C ALA A 288 -9.07 13.72 -4.18
N SER A 289 -8.71 12.48 -3.85
CA SER A 289 -9.70 11.42 -3.66
C SER A 289 -10.60 11.68 -2.45
N ASN A 290 -10.05 12.16 -1.36
CA ASN A 290 -10.83 12.52 -0.17
C ASN A 290 -11.74 13.75 -0.42
N GLU A 291 -11.26 14.75 -1.17
CA GLU A 291 -12.07 15.90 -1.61
C GLU A 291 -13.25 15.43 -2.50
N ALA A 292 -12.96 14.54 -3.46
CA ALA A 292 -14.00 13.97 -4.32
C ALA A 292 -15.03 13.16 -3.52
N ALA A 293 -14.60 12.41 -2.50
CA ALA A 293 -15.49 11.66 -1.62
C ALA A 293 -16.40 12.58 -0.80
N ASN A 294 -15.86 13.69 -0.26
CA ASN A 294 -16.65 14.70 0.44
C ASN A 294 -17.66 15.37 -0.49
N ALA A 295 -17.25 15.76 -1.70
CA ALA A 295 -18.15 16.35 -2.68
C ALA A 295 -19.26 15.36 -3.09
N CYS A 296 -18.93 14.09 -3.29
CA CYS A 296 -19.87 13.07 -3.72
C CYS A 296 -20.90 12.76 -2.64
N ILE A 297 -20.48 12.50 -1.40
CA ILE A 297 -21.41 12.21 -0.28
C ILE A 297 -22.34 13.41 0.00
N GLN A 298 -21.82 14.62 -0.06
CA GLN A 298 -22.60 15.85 0.13
C GLN A 298 -23.63 16.06 -1.01
N THR A 299 -23.24 15.75 -2.25
CA THR A 299 -24.14 15.83 -3.41
C THR A 299 -25.31 14.86 -3.30
N HIS A 300 -25.08 13.65 -2.80
CA HIS A 300 -26.11 12.63 -2.60
C HIS A 300 -26.99 12.90 -1.37
N GLY A 301 -26.52 13.72 -0.41
CA GLY A 301 -27.27 13.98 0.82
C GLY A 301 -27.54 12.68 1.59
N GLY A 302 -28.77 12.46 2.04
CA GLY A 302 -29.14 11.24 2.78
C GLY A 302 -28.82 9.94 2.04
N PHE A 303 -28.93 9.91 0.72
CA PHE A 303 -28.59 8.73 -0.09
C PHE A 303 -27.09 8.43 -0.12
N GLY A 304 -26.22 9.40 0.20
CA GLY A 304 -24.80 9.17 0.35
C GLY A 304 -24.42 8.28 1.55
N PHE A 305 -25.34 8.12 2.51
CA PHE A 305 -25.19 7.23 3.68
C PHE A 305 -25.77 5.82 3.43
N ALA A 306 -26.53 5.62 2.35
CA ALA A 306 -27.13 4.33 2.06
C ALA A 306 -26.09 3.39 1.41
N GLU A 307 -25.95 2.18 1.97
CA GLU A 307 -24.98 1.18 1.49
C GLU A 307 -25.20 0.81 0.01
N GLU A 308 -26.44 0.83 -0.47
CA GLU A 308 -26.80 0.51 -1.87
C GLU A 308 -26.17 1.46 -2.91
N TYR A 309 -25.79 2.68 -2.50
CA TYR A 309 -25.10 3.65 -3.37
C TYR A 309 -23.59 3.49 -3.38
N ASP A 310 -23.02 2.76 -2.42
CA ASP A 310 -21.57 2.51 -2.30
C ASP A 310 -20.71 3.76 -1.99
N ILE A 311 -21.33 4.94 -1.88
CA ILE A 311 -20.63 6.21 -1.65
C ILE A 311 -19.97 6.21 -0.26
N GLU A 312 -20.72 5.78 0.79
CA GLU A 312 -20.24 5.74 2.15
C GLU A 312 -19.03 4.82 2.29
N ARG A 313 -18.99 3.70 1.56
CA ARG A 313 -17.87 2.77 1.55
C ARG A 313 -16.63 3.44 0.95
N LYS A 314 -16.74 4.03 -0.23
CA LYS A 314 -15.63 4.76 -0.88
C LYS A 314 -15.17 5.96 -0.05
N PHE A 315 -16.09 6.68 0.61
CA PHE A 315 -15.73 7.75 1.54
C PHE A 315 -14.83 7.26 2.69
N ARG A 316 -15.15 6.09 3.28
CA ARG A 316 -14.32 5.48 4.32
C ARG A 316 -12.97 4.98 3.78
N GLU A 317 -12.95 4.42 2.57
CA GLU A 317 -11.74 3.93 1.91
C GLU A 317 -10.75 5.05 1.61
N THR A 318 -11.19 6.15 1.01
CA THR A 318 -10.32 7.29 0.66
C THR A 318 -9.65 7.94 1.87
N ARG A 319 -10.28 7.87 3.05
CA ARG A 319 -9.71 8.44 4.27
C ARG A 319 -8.42 7.75 4.71
N LEU A 320 -8.27 6.44 4.42
CA LEU A 320 -7.07 5.70 4.74
C LEU A 320 -5.83 6.29 4.07
N TYR A 321 -5.93 6.71 2.84
CA TYR A 321 -4.78 7.14 2.04
C TYR A 321 -4.08 8.41 2.54
N GLN A 322 -4.74 9.23 3.35
CA GLN A 322 -4.09 10.36 4.02
C GLN A 322 -3.21 9.92 5.21
N LEU A 323 -3.40 8.70 5.73
CA LEU A 323 -2.69 8.14 6.88
C LEU A 323 -1.62 7.13 6.49
N ALA A 324 -1.93 6.27 5.52
CA ALA A 324 -1.10 5.12 5.13
C ALA A 324 -0.74 5.18 3.61
N PRO A 325 0.36 4.53 3.19
CA PRO A 325 1.42 3.88 3.96
C PRO A 325 2.34 4.88 4.69
N ILE A 326 2.29 6.15 4.28
CA ILE A 326 3.01 7.27 4.88
C ILE A 326 2.06 8.44 5.07
N SER A 327 2.10 9.10 6.22
CA SER A 327 1.22 10.23 6.50
C SER A 327 1.60 11.47 5.68
N THR A 328 0.60 12.30 5.37
CA THR A 328 0.80 13.61 4.72
C THR A 328 1.84 14.46 5.48
N ASN A 329 1.83 14.43 6.82
CA ASN A 329 2.78 15.18 7.62
C ASN A 329 4.24 14.75 7.36
N LEU A 330 4.50 13.45 7.24
CA LEU A 330 5.84 12.96 6.97
C LEU A 330 6.29 13.28 5.54
N ILE A 331 5.35 13.30 4.57
CA ILE A 331 5.63 13.76 3.21
C ILE A 331 6.01 15.25 3.20
N LEU A 332 5.24 16.09 3.88
CA LEU A 332 5.55 17.52 3.97
C LEU A 332 6.90 17.78 4.65
N SER A 333 7.22 17.03 5.70
CA SER A 333 8.54 17.08 6.34
C SER A 333 9.67 16.71 5.37
N TYR A 334 9.47 15.63 4.58
CA TYR A 334 10.44 15.23 3.55
C TYR A 334 10.64 16.32 2.49
N LEU A 335 9.56 16.89 1.98
CA LEU A 335 9.64 17.96 0.97
C LEU A 335 10.33 19.21 1.53
N SER A 336 10.02 19.59 2.76
CA SER A 336 10.65 20.74 3.43
C SER A 336 12.16 20.55 3.59
N GLU A 337 12.56 19.38 4.10
CA GLU A 337 13.98 19.10 4.40
C GLU A 337 14.78 18.80 3.13
N HIS A 338 14.31 17.87 2.30
CA HIS A 338 15.11 17.32 1.21
C HIS A 338 14.92 18.01 -0.14
N VAL A 339 13.81 18.68 -0.36
CA VAL A 339 13.53 19.39 -1.62
C VAL A 339 13.77 20.89 -1.48
N LEU A 340 13.24 21.49 -0.40
CA LEU A 340 13.34 22.93 -0.17
C LEU A 340 14.58 23.34 0.64
N GLY A 341 15.35 22.38 1.18
CA GLY A 341 16.58 22.65 1.96
C GLY A 341 16.33 23.31 3.30
N MET A 342 15.12 23.19 3.87
CA MET A 342 14.82 23.75 5.19
C MET A 342 15.49 22.93 6.31
N PRO A 343 15.77 23.56 7.46
CA PRO A 343 16.29 22.83 8.61
C PRO A 343 15.32 21.73 9.07
N ARG A 344 15.89 20.64 9.52
CA ARG A 344 15.11 19.52 10.08
C ARG A 344 14.31 19.98 11.30
N SER A 345 13.05 19.57 11.36
CA SER A 345 12.12 20.02 12.40
C SER A 345 12.19 19.22 13.70
N TYR A 346 12.83 18.05 13.72
CA TYR A 346 12.97 17.17 14.90
C TYR A 346 14.22 16.28 14.83
#